data_83c14b902b4f4c3eb084fb028553f7b4
#
_entry.id   83c14b902b4f4c3eb084fb028553f7b4
#
_cell.length_a   1.000
_cell.length_b   1.000
_cell.length_c   1.000
_cell.angle_alpha   90.00
_cell.angle_beta   90.00
_cell.angle_gamma   90.00
#
_symmetry.space_group_name_H-M   'P 1'
#
loop_
_entity.id
_entity.type
_entity.pdbx_description
1 polymer ?
#
loop_
_entity_poly.entity_id
_entity_poly.type
_entity_poly.pdbx_seq_one_letter_code
_entity_poly.pdbx_strand_id
1 'polypeptide(L)'
;PQIRNIATVGGNIMQDRRCIYFNQPHLWRSGLAYCFKTGGSICHQIPNSPVCRAIYYSDVATALIAYEAEVEYIEDGETHRTDLKSLIERHSVANGLACHEHLPILVTRFLVPAAEEGERSGFYKYAMRTTIDFPIINFALRCGGKRPARLAAGAVAPHPVVMAETAAKIDSDATDNEV
;
A
#
# COMPACT_ATOMS: atom_id res chain seq x y z
N PRO A 1 -2.84 15.90 -16.31
CA PRO A 1 -1.45 16.02 -15.88
C PRO A 1 -0.58 14.95 -16.51
N GLN A 2 0.70 15.24 -16.76
CA GLN A 2 1.64 14.35 -17.45
C GLN A 2 1.75 12.98 -16.76
N ILE A 3 1.80 12.92 -15.44
CA ILE A 3 1.87 11.66 -14.68
C ILE A 3 0.68 10.76 -15.00
N ARG A 4 -0.54 11.28 -15.00
CA ARG A 4 -1.75 10.50 -15.32
C ARG A 4 -1.71 9.96 -16.74
N ASN A 5 -1.07 10.66 -17.65
CA ASN A 5 -1.02 10.31 -19.07
C ASN A 5 -0.08 9.14 -19.37
N ILE A 6 0.96 8.94 -18.57
CA ILE A 6 2.01 7.91 -18.78
C ILE A 6 2.13 6.90 -17.63
N ALA A 7 1.52 7.17 -16.48
CA ALA A 7 1.56 6.24 -15.35
C ALA A 7 0.72 4.99 -15.64
N THR A 8 1.18 3.86 -15.13
CA THR A 8 0.45 2.58 -15.16
C THR A 8 -0.02 2.20 -13.77
N VAL A 9 -1.09 1.39 -13.69
CA VAL A 9 -1.54 0.84 -12.39
C VAL A 9 -0.47 -0.07 -11.79
N GLY A 10 0.18 -0.91 -12.60
CA GLY A 10 1.31 -1.74 -12.16
C GLY A 10 2.43 -0.92 -11.54
N GLY A 11 2.87 0.16 -12.20
CA GLY A 11 3.90 1.07 -11.68
C GLY A 11 3.45 1.80 -10.41
N ASN A 12 2.16 2.10 -10.26
CA ASN A 12 1.63 2.68 -9.02
C ASN A 12 1.65 1.67 -7.86
N ILE A 13 1.28 0.41 -8.12
CA ILE A 13 1.32 -0.65 -7.10
C ILE A 13 2.75 -1.00 -6.72
N MET A 14 3.66 -1.06 -7.68
CA MET A 14 5.07 -1.40 -7.43
C MET A 14 5.93 -0.17 -7.07
N GLN A 15 5.30 0.93 -6.64
CA GLN A 15 6.04 2.12 -6.23
C GLN A 15 6.92 1.87 -5.01
N ASP A 16 8.05 2.55 -4.98
CA ASP A 16 8.95 2.54 -3.83
C ASP A 16 8.31 3.20 -2.61
N ARG A 17 8.59 2.67 -1.43
CA ARG A 17 8.19 3.27 -0.15
C ARG A 17 8.96 4.57 0.08
N ARG A 18 8.28 5.55 0.64
CA ARG A 18 8.82 6.90 0.84
C ARG A 18 9.18 7.16 2.29
N CYS A 19 10.25 7.94 2.47
CA CYS A 19 10.74 8.33 3.77
C CYS A 19 11.33 9.73 3.69
N ILE A 20 10.98 10.61 4.61
CA ILE A 20 11.46 11.98 4.67
C ILE A 20 13.00 12.06 4.72
N TYR A 21 13.66 11.11 5.36
CA TYR A 21 15.13 11.05 5.43
C TYR A 21 15.75 10.50 4.14
N PHE A 22 15.19 9.43 3.58
CA PHE A 22 15.73 8.81 2.38
C PHE A 22 15.47 9.65 1.12
N ASN A 23 14.35 10.36 1.05
CA ASN A 23 13.99 11.17 -0.12
C ASN A 23 14.71 12.54 -0.18
N GLN A 24 15.68 12.78 0.69
CA GLN A 24 16.54 13.96 0.63
C GLN A 24 17.65 13.81 -0.42
N PRO A 25 18.23 14.93 -0.90
CA PRO A 25 19.38 14.90 -1.80
C PRO A 25 20.57 14.11 -1.21
N HIS A 26 21.39 13.52 -2.09
CA HIS A 26 22.54 12.71 -1.67
C HIS A 26 23.48 13.47 -0.72
N LEU A 27 23.78 14.73 -1.02
CA LEU A 27 24.63 15.57 -0.19
C LEU A 27 24.11 15.71 1.24
N TRP A 28 22.80 15.90 1.40
CA TRP A 28 22.18 15.96 2.73
C TRP A 28 22.29 14.61 3.46
N ARG A 29 22.02 13.51 2.74
CA ARG A 29 22.09 12.15 3.31
C ARG A 29 23.50 11.71 3.69
N SER A 30 24.53 12.21 2.98
CA SER A 30 25.92 11.86 3.29
C SER A 30 26.41 12.34 4.65
N GLY A 31 25.71 13.30 5.28
CA GLY A 31 25.95 13.73 6.65
C GLY A 31 25.33 12.84 7.71
N LEU A 32 24.60 11.79 7.32
CA LEU A 32 23.92 10.87 8.24
C LEU A 32 24.48 9.45 8.12
N ALA A 33 24.34 8.67 9.19
CA ALA A 33 24.66 7.24 9.15
C ALA A 33 23.74 6.52 8.14
N TYR A 34 24.24 5.46 7.52
CA TYR A 34 23.47 4.68 6.53
C TYR A 34 22.27 4.00 7.19
N CYS A 35 21.10 4.21 6.63
CA CYS A 35 19.87 3.55 7.05
C CYS A 35 19.63 2.27 6.23
N PHE A 36 18.59 1.49 6.58
CA PHE A 36 18.21 0.26 5.85
C PHE A 36 18.10 0.49 4.33
N LYS A 37 17.54 1.60 3.88
CA LYS A 37 17.42 1.92 2.45
C LYS A 37 18.74 2.34 1.78
N THR A 38 19.80 2.52 2.52
CA THR A 38 21.14 2.89 2.01
C THR A 38 22.20 1.86 2.38
N GLY A 39 21.80 0.63 2.72
CA GLY A 39 22.70 -0.46 3.06
C GLY A 39 23.20 -0.48 4.52
N GLY A 40 22.61 0.34 5.38
CA GLY A 40 22.88 0.35 6.82
C GLY A 40 21.88 -0.49 7.63
N SER A 41 21.92 -0.33 8.96
CA SER A 41 21.13 -1.14 9.90
C SER A 41 20.27 -0.30 10.86
N ILE A 42 20.08 0.99 10.58
CA ILE A 42 19.31 1.89 11.43
C ILE A 42 18.12 2.49 10.69
N CYS A 43 17.12 2.97 11.43
CA CYS A 43 16.03 3.77 10.91
C CYS A 43 16.08 5.16 11.56
N HIS A 44 16.22 6.22 10.75
CA HIS A 44 16.21 7.60 11.25
C HIS A 44 14.81 8.07 11.66
N GLN A 45 13.76 7.43 11.14
CA GLN A 45 12.37 7.81 11.42
C GLN A 45 11.93 7.29 12.80
N ILE A 46 12.30 6.04 13.12
CA ILE A 46 11.96 5.41 14.41
C ILE A 46 13.24 4.82 15.01
N PRO A 47 13.78 5.41 16.08
CA PRO A 47 14.95 4.89 16.78
C PRO A 47 14.75 3.43 17.23
N ASN A 48 15.79 2.64 17.12
CA ASN A 48 15.81 1.22 17.52
C ASN A 48 14.83 0.32 16.75
N SER A 49 14.24 0.79 15.65
CA SER A 49 13.44 -0.10 14.78
C SER A 49 14.35 -1.15 14.14
N PRO A 50 13.98 -2.44 14.17
CA PRO A 50 14.76 -3.51 13.54
C PRO A 50 14.56 -3.56 12.01
N VAL A 51 13.66 -2.75 11.46
CA VAL A 51 13.31 -2.73 10.03
C VAL A 51 13.10 -1.30 9.53
N CYS A 52 13.13 -1.11 8.21
CA CYS A 52 12.78 0.15 7.57
C CYS A 52 11.30 0.51 7.82
N ARG A 53 11.03 1.74 8.23
CA ARG A 53 9.69 2.29 8.50
C ARG A 53 9.20 3.25 7.42
N ALA A 54 9.81 3.24 6.24
CA ALA A 54 9.30 4.00 5.10
C ALA A 54 7.87 3.60 4.76
N ILE A 55 7.05 4.56 4.37
CA ILE A 55 5.61 4.42 4.16
C ILE A 55 5.30 4.13 2.70
N TYR A 56 4.31 3.29 2.47
CA TYR A 56 3.76 2.97 1.16
C TYR A 56 2.50 3.82 0.89
N TYR A 57 2.44 4.50 -0.27
CA TYR A 57 1.47 5.57 -0.52
C TYR A 57 0.48 5.33 -1.68
N SER A 58 0.28 4.10 -2.12
CA SER A 58 -0.67 3.83 -3.20
C SER A 58 -2.13 3.87 -2.71
N ASP A 59 -2.88 4.89 -3.14
CA ASP A 59 -4.34 4.96 -2.95
C ASP A 59 -5.04 3.78 -3.66
N VAL A 60 -4.56 3.44 -4.86
CA VAL A 60 -5.12 2.35 -5.68
C VAL A 60 -4.98 1.00 -4.98
N ALA A 61 -3.82 0.74 -4.35
CA ALA A 61 -3.60 -0.50 -3.61
C ALA A 61 -4.57 -0.67 -2.45
N THR A 62 -4.82 0.40 -1.68
CA THR A 62 -5.77 0.36 -0.56
C THR A 62 -7.17 -0.01 -1.05
N ALA A 63 -7.63 0.60 -2.16
CA ALA A 63 -8.91 0.28 -2.76
C ALA A 63 -8.98 -1.18 -3.26
N LEU A 64 -7.97 -1.62 -4.02
CA LEU A 64 -7.93 -2.99 -4.56
C LEU A 64 -7.86 -4.06 -3.47
N ILE A 65 -7.17 -3.80 -2.36
CA ILE A 65 -7.12 -4.71 -1.21
C ILE A 65 -8.48 -4.82 -0.52
N ALA A 66 -9.26 -3.75 -0.42
CA ALA A 66 -10.62 -3.80 0.11
C ALA A 66 -11.54 -4.66 -0.78
N TYR A 67 -11.29 -4.71 -2.09
CA TYR A 67 -11.99 -5.58 -3.04
C TYR A 67 -11.43 -7.00 -3.12
N GLU A 68 -10.39 -7.35 -2.37
CA GLU A 68 -9.74 -8.67 -2.43
C GLU A 68 -9.21 -9.00 -3.83
N ALA A 69 -8.69 -7.98 -4.50
CA ALA A 69 -8.16 -8.14 -5.84
C ALA A 69 -6.95 -9.09 -5.84
N GLU A 70 -6.87 -9.91 -6.89
CA GLU A 70 -5.70 -10.70 -7.22
C GLU A 70 -4.87 -9.99 -8.29
N VAL A 71 -3.64 -10.41 -8.41
CA VAL A 71 -2.68 -9.87 -9.37
C VAL A 71 -1.96 -10.98 -10.11
N GLU A 72 -1.83 -10.84 -11.43
CA GLU A 72 -0.96 -11.67 -12.25
C GLU A 72 0.31 -10.88 -12.58
N TYR A 73 1.43 -11.57 -12.52
CA TYR A 73 2.74 -11.02 -12.82
C TYR A 73 3.66 -12.07 -13.44
N ILE A 74 4.67 -11.62 -14.16
CA ILE A 74 5.74 -12.45 -14.71
C ILE A 74 6.96 -12.31 -13.80
N GLU A 75 7.54 -13.42 -13.40
CA GLU A 75 8.79 -13.54 -12.67
C GLU A 75 9.59 -14.70 -13.28
N ASP A 76 10.86 -14.50 -13.57
CA ASP A 76 11.75 -15.49 -14.19
C ASP A 76 11.19 -16.14 -15.48
N GLY A 77 10.37 -15.37 -16.23
CA GLY A 77 9.72 -15.83 -17.46
C GLY A 77 8.43 -16.61 -17.28
N GLU A 78 8.03 -16.91 -16.05
CA GLU A 78 6.81 -17.63 -15.72
C GLU A 78 5.70 -16.69 -15.23
N THR A 79 4.45 -17.06 -15.52
CA THR A 79 3.27 -16.30 -15.04
C THR A 79 2.81 -16.83 -13.69
N HIS A 80 2.72 -15.94 -12.73
CA HIS A 80 2.25 -16.20 -11.36
C HIS A 80 0.97 -15.44 -11.08
N ARG A 81 0.17 -15.95 -10.13
CA ARG A 81 -1.03 -15.29 -9.62
C ARG A 81 -1.07 -15.40 -8.10
N THR A 82 -1.39 -14.30 -7.43
CA THR A 82 -1.52 -14.24 -5.97
C THR A 82 -2.50 -13.14 -5.57
N ASP A 83 -2.91 -13.11 -4.32
CA ASP A 83 -3.64 -11.95 -3.80
C ASP A 83 -2.72 -10.71 -3.75
N LEU A 84 -3.32 -9.56 -4.01
CA LEU A 84 -2.56 -8.31 -4.13
C LEU A 84 -1.86 -7.91 -2.82
N LYS A 85 -2.48 -8.18 -1.67
CA LYS A 85 -1.90 -7.86 -0.36
C LYS A 85 -0.57 -8.61 -0.16
N SER A 86 -0.53 -9.90 -0.43
CA SER A 86 0.68 -10.74 -0.33
C SER A 86 1.80 -10.25 -1.26
N LEU A 87 1.47 -9.86 -2.49
CA LEU A 87 2.47 -9.28 -3.40
C LEU A 87 3.07 -7.99 -2.85
N ILE A 88 2.22 -7.08 -2.34
CA ILE A 88 2.68 -5.80 -1.78
C ILE A 88 3.52 -6.03 -0.51
N GLU A 89 3.14 -6.97 0.34
CA GLU A 89 3.93 -7.32 1.53
C GLU A 89 5.31 -7.84 1.14
N ARG A 90 5.39 -8.75 0.16
CA ARG A 90 6.65 -9.26 -0.39
C ARG A 90 7.51 -8.13 -0.99
N HIS A 91 6.92 -7.25 -1.81
CA HIS A 91 7.59 -6.08 -2.36
C HIS A 91 8.06 -5.12 -1.26
N SER A 92 7.25 -4.92 -0.22
CA SER A 92 7.58 -4.07 0.91
C SER A 92 8.80 -4.56 1.68
N VAL A 93 8.97 -5.87 1.85
CA VAL A 93 10.15 -6.47 2.48
C VAL A 93 11.40 -6.23 1.63
N ALA A 94 11.36 -6.60 0.34
CA ALA A 94 12.48 -6.40 -0.57
C ALA A 94 12.91 -4.92 -0.64
N ASN A 95 11.94 -4.03 -0.83
CA ASN A 95 12.16 -2.58 -0.91
C ASN A 95 12.63 -1.95 0.42
N GLY A 96 12.42 -2.63 1.55
CA GLY A 96 12.80 -2.16 2.87
C GLY A 96 14.20 -2.55 3.32
N LEU A 97 14.81 -3.56 2.72
CA LEU A 97 16.12 -4.06 3.10
C LEU A 97 17.26 -3.31 2.41
N ALA A 98 17.09 -2.97 1.12
CA ALA A 98 18.07 -2.17 0.40
C ALA A 98 17.37 -1.23 -0.59
N CYS A 99 17.98 -0.08 -0.87
CA CYS A 99 17.35 0.97 -1.68
C CYS A 99 17.17 0.62 -3.17
N HIS A 100 17.77 -0.45 -3.64
CA HIS A 100 17.77 -0.87 -5.03
C HIS A 100 17.20 -2.28 -5.24
N GLU A 101 16.78 -2.94 -4.19
CA GLU A 101 16.15 -4.24 -4.29
C GLU A 101 14.66 -4.08 -4.57
N HIS A 102 14.31 -4.11 -5.84
CA HIS A 102 12.95 -4.27 -6.31
C HIS A 102 12.76 -5.74 -6.71
N LEU A 103 11.55 -6.24 -6.54
CA LEU A 103 11.20 -7.54 -7.11
C LEU A 103 11.35 -7.47 -8.63
N PRO A 104 12.08 -8.39 -9.26
CA PRO A 104 12.27 -8.42 -10.72
C PRO A 104 11.03 -8.99 -11.42
N ILE A 105 9.87 -8.36 -11.20
CA ILE A 105 8.59 -8.81 -11.71
C ILE A 105 7.96 -7.78 -12.64
N LEU A 106 7.16 -8.27 -13.58
CA LEU A 106 6.31 -7.46 -14.43
C LEU A 106 4.82 -7.75 -14.12
N VAL A 107 4.15 -6.80 -13.49
CA VAL A 107 2.70 -6.90 -13.24
C VAL A 107 1.96 -6.77 -14.57
N THR A 108 1.14 -7.75 -14.92
CA THR A 108 0.43 -7.83 -16.21
C THR A 108 -1.04 -7.48 -16.10
N ARG A 109 -1.73 -7.91 -15.03
CA ARG A 109 -3.15 -7.58 -14.82
C ARG A 109 -3.56 -7.66 -13.35
N PHE A 110 -4.68 -7.00 -13.04
CA PHE A 110 -5.39 -7.11 -11.78
C PHE A 110 -6.75 -7.75 -12.03
N LEU A 111 -7.12 -8.70 -11.19
CA LEU A 111 -8.42 -9.38 -11.22
C LEU A 111 -9.22 -8.89 -10.02
N VAL A 112 -10.25 -8.10 -10.30
CA VAL A 112 -11.11 -7.54 -9.26
C VAL A 112 -12.42 -8.32 -9.27
N PRO A 113 -12.85 -8.90 -8.14
CA PRO A 113 -14.16 -9.56 -8.06
C PRO A 113 -15.27 -8.60 -8.45
N ALA A 114 -16.26 -9.11 -9.20
CA ALA A 114 -17.44 -8.33 -9.52
C ALA A 114 -18.20 -7.94 -8.24
N ALA A 115 -18.80 -6.77 -8.24
CA ALA A 115 -19.65 -6.34 -7.14
C ALA A 115 -20.86 -7.25 -7.01
N GLU A 116 -21.24 -7.58 -5.77
CA GLU A 116 -22.44 -8.37 -5.48
C GLU A 116 -23.65 -7.46 -5.34
N GLU A 117 -24.84 -8.05 -5.46
CA GLU A 117 -26.10 -7.32 -5.20
C GLU A 117 -26.13 -6.86 -3.73
N GLY A 118 -26.42 -5.59 -3.52
CA GLY A 118 -26.44 -4.96 -2.19
C GLY A 118 -25.06 -4.56 -1.65
N GLU A 119 -23.99 -4.88 -2.36
CA GLU A 119 -22.65 -4.43 -1.97
C GLU A 119 -22.49 -2.91 -2.14
N ARG A 120 -21.87 -2.29 -1.17
CA ARG A 120 -21.48 -0.88 -1.17
C ARG A 120 -20.01 -0.74 -0.92
N SER A 121 -19.43 0.31 -1.46
CA SER A 121 -18.03 0.64 -1.20
C SER A 121 -17.82 2.14 -1.09
N GLY A 122 -16.79 2.50 -0.38
CA GLY A 122 -16.37 3.88 -0.22
C GLY A 122 -14.85 3.98 -0.14
N PHE A 123 -14.34 5.12 -0.59
CA PHE A 123 -12.93 5.48 -0.46
C PHE A 123 -12.82 6.88 0.14
N TYR A 124 -12.00 7.02 1.15
CA TYR A 124 -11.70 8.30 1.78
C TYR A 124 -10.20 8.54 1.81
N LYS A 125 -9.81 9.76 1.47
CA LYS A 125 -8.43 10.22 1.51
C LYS A 125 -8.33 11.53 2.28
N TYR A 126 -7.57 11.54 3.34
CA TYR A 126 -7.16 12.75 4.02
C TYR A 126 -5.76 13.16 3.56
N ALA A 127 -5.63 14.38 3.04
CA ALA A 127 -4.38 14.96 2.57
C ALA A 127 -4.32 16.45 2.96
N MET A 128 -3.13 17.04 2.97
CA MET A 128 -2.95 18.44 3.32
C MET A 128 -3.52 19.40 2.26
N ARG A 129 -3.53 18.98 1.01
CA ARG A 129 -4.02 19.77 -0.12
C ARG A 129 -5.22 19.08 -0.77
N THR A 130 -6.14 19.85 -1.30
CA THR A 130 -7.32 19.36 -2.04
C THR A 130 -6.99 18.96 -3.49
N THR A 131 -5.79 19.27 -3.97
CA THR A 131 -5.29 18.91 -5.29
C THR A 131 -4.48 17.60 -5.24
N ILE A 132 -3.51 17.43 -6.15
CA ILE A 132 -2.63 16.25 -6.15
C ILE A 132 -1.73 16.29 -4.92
N ASP A 133 -1.90 15.33 -4.02
CA ASP A 133 -1.09 15.18 -2.82
C ASP A 133 -1.00 13.72 -2.38
N PHE A 134 0.01 13.41 -1.55
CA PHE A 134 0.06 12.14 -0.84
C PHE A 134 -0.96 12.13 0.30
N PRO A 135 -1.60 11.00 0.57
CA PRO A 135 -2.45 10.88 1.75
C PRO A 135 -1.62 10.97 3.04
N ILE A 136 -2.15 11.63 4.06
CA ILE A 136 -1.75 11.41 5.45
C ILE A 136 -2.27 10.05 5.87
N ILE A 137 -3.53 9.77 5.49
CA ILE A 137 -4.18 8.47 5.65
C ILE A 137 -5.23 8.31 4.55
N ASN A 138 -5.46 7.11 4.11
CA ASN A 138 -6.61 6.76 3.28
C ASN A 138 -7.28 5.49 3.78
N PHE A 139 -8.56 5.34 3.48
CA PHE A 139 -9.36 4.18 3.79
C PHE A 139 -10.14 3.73 2.57
N ALA A 140 -10.30 2.42 2.44
CA ALA A 140 -11.23 1.81 1.50
C ALA A 140 -12.09 0.79 2.25
N LEU A 141 -13.40 0.94 2.12
CA LEU A 141 -14.39 0.03 2.70
C LEU A 141 -15.21 -0.63 1.60
N ARG A 142 -15.41 -1.91 1.72
CA ARG A 142 -16.43 -2.69 1.02
C ARG A 142 -17.28 -3.40 2.06
N CYS A 143 -18.60 -3.26 1.98
CA CYS A 143 -19.55 -3.88 2.91
C CYS A 143 -20.89 -4.19 2.23
N GLY A 144 -21.75 -4.95 2.86
CA GLY A 144 -22.99 -5.45 2.29
C GLY A 144 -22.79 -6.60 1.31
N GLY A 145 -23.86 -7.07 0.66
CA GLY A 145 -23.81 -8.27 -0.15
C GLY A 145 -23.68 -9.54 0.69
N LYS A 146 -23.06 -10.58 0.12
CA LYS A 146 -22.82 -11.88 0.79
C LYS A 146 -21.42 -12.01 1.38
N ARG A 147 -20.48 -11.17 0.91
CA ARG A 147 -19.09 -11.18 1.38
C ARG A 147 -18.98 -10.36 2.67
N PRO A 148 -18.19 -10.83 3.65
CA PRO A 148 -17.90 -10.06 4.86
C PRO A 148 -17.36 -8.66 4.53
N ALA A 149 -17.65 -7.66 5.35
CA ALA A 149 -17.08 -6.34 5.20
C ALA A 149 -15.55 -6.39 5.22
N ARG A 150 -14.94 -5.51 4.45
CA ARG A 150 -13.49 -5.39 4.40
C ARG A 150 -13.07 -3.93 4.40
N LEU A 151 -12.32 -3.56 5.41
CA LEU A 151 -11.76 -2.23 5.60
C LEU A 151 -10.24 -2.30 5.47
N ALA A 152 -9.69 -1.48 4.58
CA ALA A 152 -8.24 -1.32 4.42
C ALA A 152 -7.84 0.13 4.73
N ALA A 153 -6.71 0.30 5.43
CA ALA A 153 -6.08 1.59 5.69
C ALA A 153 -4.74 1.66 4.97
N GLY A 154 -4.47 2.75 4.29
CA GLY A 154 -3.22 3.01 3.58
C GLY A 154 -2.51 4.27 4.08
N ALA A 155 -1.25 4.43 3.69
CA ALA A 155 -0.34 5.53 4.08
C ALA A 155 0.05 5.55 5.57
N VAL A 156 -0.20 4.49 6.31
CA VAL A 156 0.09 4.39 7.75
C VAL A 156 1.19 3.38 8.09
N ALA A 157 1.58 2.56 7.12
CA ALA A 157 2.51 1.44 7.30
C ALA A 157 3.34 1.18 6.03
N PRO A 158 4.33 0.27 6.08
CA PRO A 158 5.07 -0.18 4.90
C PRO A 158 4.24 -0.84 3.80
N HIS A 159 3.01 -1.21 4.09
CA HIS A 159 1.98 -1.74 3.18
C HIS A 159 0.59 -1.37 3.71
N PRO A 160 -0.48 -1.44 2.92
CA PRO A 160 -1.83 -1.24 3.43
C PRO A 160 -2.22 -2.28 4.49
N VAL A 161 -2.93 -1.85 5.51
CA VAL A 161 -3.34 -2.69 6.65
C VAL A 161 -4.82 -3.02 6.53
N VAL A 162 -5.17 -4.30 6.64
CA VAL A 162 -6.58 -4.74 6.73
C VAL A 162 -7.03 -4.69 8.19
N MET A 163 -8.09 -3.94 8.46
CA MET A 163 -8.66 -3.71 9.78
C MET A 163 -9.81 -4.69 10.04
N ALA A 164 -9.47 -5.97 10.27
CA ALA A 164 -10.45 -7.06 10.34
C ALA A 164 -11.45 -6.90 11.50
N GLU A 165 -10.97 -6.48 12.67
CA GLU A 165 -11.86 -6.29 13.85
C GLU A 165 -12.89 -5.17 13.63
N THR A 166 -12.47 -4.06 13.03
CA THR A 166 -13.39 -2.95 12.71
C THR A 166 -14.36 -3.38 11.60
N ALA A 167 -13.92 -4.11 10.60
CA ALA A 167 -14.77 -4.63 9.54
C ALA A 167 -15.86 -5.58 10.11
N ALA A 168 -15.50 -6.47 11.03
CA ALA A 168 -16.45 -7.37 11.68
C ALA A 168 -17.55 -6.63 12.47
N LYS A 169 -17.22 -5.49 13.10
CA LYS A 169 -18.22 -4.64 13.77
C LYS A 169 -19.21 -4.01 12.78
N ILE A 170 -18.76 -3.64 11.60
CA ILE A 170 -19.62 -3.11 10.53
C ILE A 170 -20.63 -4.18 10.08
N ASP A 171 -20.19 -5.43 9.94
CA ASP A 171 -21.07 -6.55 9.57
C ASP A 171 -22.09 -6.90 10.67
N SER A 172 -21.77 -6.64 11.93
CA SER A 172 -22.68 -6.90 13.05
C SER A 172 -23.74 -5.80 13.28
N ASP A 173 -23.92 -4.88 12.32
CA ASP A 173 -24.82 -3.73 12.44
C ASP A 173 -24.55 -2.89 13.71
N ALA A 174 -23.28 -2.78 14.08
CA ALA A 174 -22.87 -1.95 15.21
C ALA A 174 -23.38 -0.52 15.06
N THR A 175 -23.87 0.05 16.14
CA THR A 175 -24.33 1.44 16.16
C THR A 175 -23.16 2.41 16.05
N ASP A 176 -23.42 3.66 15.68
CA ASP A 176 -22.38 4.71 15.55
C ASP A 176 -21.54 4.89 16.82
N ASN A 177 -22.04 4.42 17.97
CA ASN A 177 -21.34 4.47 19.25
C ASN A 177 -20.38 3.29 19.48
N GLU A 178 -20.42 2.25 18.65
CA GLU A 178 -19.60 1.03 18.79
C GLU A 178 -18.50 0.95 17.71
N VAL A 179 -18.55 1.81 16.69
CA VAL A 179 -17.58 1.99 15.61
C VAL A 179 -16.75 3.25 15.85
#